data_4af6d766bb0836ac3f71580a94c98754
#
_entry.id   4af6d766bb0836ac3f71580a94c98754
#
_cell.length_a   1.000
_cell.length_b   1.000
_cell.length_c   1.000
_cell.angle_alpha   90.00
_cell.angle_beta   90.00
_cell.angle_gamma   90.00
#
_symmetry.space_group_name_H-M   'P 1'
#
loop_
_entity.id
_entity.type
_entity.pdbx_description
1 polymer ?
#
loop_
_entity_poly.entity_id
_entity_poly.type
_entity_poly.pdbx_seq_one_letter_code
_entity_poly.pdbx_strand_id
1 'polypeptide(L)'
;MSAQERELAELIVSTLNLELPADDISPDAPLYREGLGLDSIDILEIALAVSKAYGFQLRSDDNDNVKIFSSLRSLNEHVQRSRSK
;
A
#
# COMPACT_ATOMS: atom_id res chain seq x y z
N MET A 1 -11.59 6.53 6.74
CA MET A 1 -11.18 5.53 5.71
C MET A 1 -12.09 4.32 5.78
N SER A 2 -12.21 3.58 4.69
CA SER A 2 -13.01 2.36 4.65
C SER A 2 -12.35 1.23 5.42
N ALA A 3 -13.11 0.16 5.69
CA ALA A 3 -12.57 -1.02 6.37
C ALA A 3 -11.43 -1.66 5.56
N GLN A 4 -11.56 -1.71 4.24
CA GLN A 4 -10.52 -2.25 3.38
C GLN A 4 -9.26 -1.37 3.39
N GLU A 5 -9.43 -0.06 3.36
CA GLU A 5 -8.31 0.87 3.44
C GLU A 5 -7.58 0.73 4.76
N ARG A 6 -8.32 0.58 5.85
CA ARG A 6 -7.74 0.39 7.18
C ARG A 6 -6.96 -0.92 7.26
N GLU A 7 -7.52 -2.00 6.74
CA GLU A 7 -6.84 -3.30 6.71
C GLU A 7 -5.52 -3.20 5.93
N LEU A 8 -5.55 -2.52 4.79
CA LEU A 8 -4.35 -2.30 3.98
C LEU A 8 -3.34 -1.43 4.73
N ALA A 9 -3.80 -0.38 5.40
CA ALA A 9 -2.93 0.48 6.20
C ALA A 9 -2.26 -0.30 7.33
N GLU A 10 -2.99 -1.17 8.00
CA GLU A 10 -2.44 -2.04 9.05
C GLU A 10 -1.38 -2.98 8.48
N LEU A 11 -1.60 -3.51 7.29
CA LEU A 11 -0.62 -4.36 6.63
C LEU A 11 0.66 -3.58 6.33
N ILE A 12 0.54 -2.36 5.84
CA ILE A 12 1.68 -1.50 5.54
C ILE A 12 2.47 -1.18 6.83
N VAL A 13 1.77 -0.76 7.86
CA VAL A 13 2.41 -0.44 9.15
C VAL A 13 3.16 -1.65 9.71
N SER A 14 2.53 -2.81 9.64
CA SER A 14 3.12 -4.06 10.13
C SER A 14 4.32 -4.48 9.30
N THR A 15 4.21 -4.41 7.97
CA THR A 15 5.26 -4.84 7.06
C THR A 15 6.52 -3.99 7.20
N LEU A 16 6.35 -2.67 7.32
CA LEU A 16 7.47 -1.72 7.39
C LEU A 16 7.84 -1.37 8.82
N ASN A 17 7.11 -1.90 9.79
CA ASN A 17 7.33 -1.61 11.21
C ASN A 17 7.33 -0.10 11.47
N LEU A 18 6.31 0.58 10.98
CA LEU A 18 6.16 2.02 11.14
C LEU A 18 5.78 2.37 12.58
N GLU A 19 6.19 3.55 13.04
CA GLU A 19 5.93 3.99 14.41
C GLU A 19 4.61 4.73 14.60
N LEU A 20 3.76 4.76 13.56
CA LEU A 20 2.46 5.41 13.63
C LEU A 20 1.35 4.36 13.50
N PRO A 21 0.16 4.62 14.10
CA PRO A 21 -0.97 3.73 13.92
C PRO A 21 -1.56 3.84 12.52
N ALA A 22 -2.22 2.78 12.07
CA ALA A 22 -2.83 2.75 10.74
C ALA A 22 -3.84 3.88 10.55
N ASP A 23 -4.54 4.28 11.61
CA ASP A 23 -5.53 5.35 11.56
C ASP A 23 -4.92 6.72 11.23
N ASP A 24 -3.62 6.89 11.45
CA ASP A 24 -2.93 8.14 11.13
C ASP A 24 -2.54 8.26 9.66
N ILE A 25 -2.69 7.19 8.89
CA ILE A 25 -2.42 7.22 7.46
C ILE A 25 -3.63 7.79 6.74
N SER A 26 -3.45 8.96 6.09
CA SER A 26 -4.52 9.55 5.29
C SER A 26 -4.69 8.76 3.99
N PRO A 27 -5.93 8.36 3.62
CA PRO A 27 -6.14 7.61 2.37
C PRO A 27 -5.73 8.38 1.13
N ASP A 28 -5.77 9.70 1.17
CA ASP A 28 -5.44 10.55 0.03
C ASP A 28 -4.00 11.04 0.04
N ALA A 29 -3.26 10.82 1.13
CA ALA A 29 -1.88 11.27 1.23
C ALA A 29 -0.96 10.39 0.39
N PRO A 30 0.09 10.96 -0.22
CA PRO A 30 1.06 10.17 -0.96
C PRO A 30 1.74 9.14 -0.06
N LEU A 31 2.01 7.97 -0.60
CA LEU A 31 2.81 6.96 0.10
C LEU A 31 4.30 7.21 -0.07
N TYR A 32 4.67 7.91 -1.15
CA TYR A 32 6.05 8.28 -1.40
C TYR A 32 6.47 9.49 -0.54
N ARG A 33 7.67 9.93 -0.73
CA ARG A 33 8.46 10.94 -0.03
C ARG A 33 7.70 12.02 0.76
N GLU A 34 6.65 12.59 0.20
CA GLU A 34 5.92 13.69 0.83
C GLU A 34 4.89 13.23 1.86
N GLY A 35 4.50 11.95 1.81
CA GLY A 35 3.55 11.37 2.74
C GLY A 35 4.26 10.59 3.84
N LEU A 36 4.30 9.26 3.71
CA LEU A 36 4.95 8.40 4.68
C LEU A 36 6.48 8.38 4.57
N GLY A 37 7.03 9.02 3.55
CA GLY A 37 8.48 9.04 3.36
C GLY A 37 9.06 7.72 2.87
N LEU A 38 8.26 6.92 2.18
CA LEU A 38 8.69 5.61 1.71
C LEU A 38 9.58 5.73 0.48
N ASP A 39 10.56 4.86 0.38
CA ASP A 39 11.44 4.77 -0.79
C ASP A 39 11.09 3.53 -1.62
N SER A 40 11.88 3.27 -2.68
CA SER A 40 11.60 2.16 -3.58
C SER A 40 11.74 0.79 -2.91
N ILE A 41 12.59 0.67 -1.90
CA ILE A 41 12.74 -0.57 -1.15
C ILE A 41 11.48 -0.83 -0.32
N ASP A 42 10.96 0.20 0.33
CA ASP A 42 9.72 0.10 1.10
C ASP A 42 8.54 -0.28 0.21
N ILE A 43 8.47 0.32 -0.98
CA ILE A 43 7.41 0.01 -1.95
C ILE A 43 7.51 -1.45 -2.40
N LEU A 44 8.72 -1.95 -2.62
CA LEU A 44 8.92 -3.36 -2.96
C LEU A 44 8.41 -4.28 -1.85
N GLU A 45 8.71 -3.96 -0.61
CA GLU A 45 8.23 -4.74 0.53
C GLU A 45 6.71 -4.75 0.64
N ILE A 46 6.08 -3.58 0.43
CA ILE A 46 4.62 -3.48 0.40
C ILE A 46 4.05 -4.33 -0.73
N ALA A 47 4.63 -4.26 -1.92
CA ALA A 47 4.16 -5.02 -3.06
C ALA A 47 4.19 -6.52 -2.78
N LEU A 48 5.25 -7.02 -2.17
CA LEU A 48 5.36 -8.43 -1.81
C LEU A 48 4.33 -8.83 -0.76
N ALA A 49 4.16 -8.02 0.28
CA ALA A 49 3.20 -8.30 1.35
C ALA A 49 1.76 -8.30 0.84
N VAL A 50 1.42 -7.32 0.01
CA VAL A 50 0.08 -7.20 -0.58
C VAL A 50 -0.20 -8.37 -1.51
N SER A 51 0.78 -8.76 -2.32
CA SER A 51 0.64 -9.90 -3.23
C SER A 51 0.31 -11.19 -2.48
N LYS A 52 0.97 -11.42 -1.35
CA LYS A 52 0.73 -12.60 -0.52
C LYS A 52 -0.62 -12.51 0.19
N ALA A 53 -0.96 -11.35 0.72
CA ALA A 53 -2.17 -11.19 1.53
C ALA A 53 -3.43 -11.31 0.69
N TYR A 54 -3.41 -10.77 -0.53
CA TYR A 54 -4.61 -10.66 -1.38
C TYR A 54 -4.61 -11.58 -2.59
N GLY A 55 -3.56 -12.40 -2.75
CA GLY A 55 -3.54 -13.46 -3.74
C GLY A 55 -3.49 -13.01 -5.20
N PHE A 56 -2.74 -11.94 -5.49
CA PHE A 56 -2.47 -11.52 -6.86
C PHE A 56 -1.02 -11.06 -6.97
N GLN A 57 -0.56 -10.86 -8.19
CA GLN A 57 0.81 -10.44 -8.41
C GLN A 57 0.87 -8.91 -8.59
N LEU A 58 1.58 -8.24 -7.68
CA LEU A 58 1.85 -6.81 -7.76
C LEU A 58 3.35 -6.62 -7.93
N ARG A 59 3.75 -6.06 -9.05
CA ARG A 59 5.17 -5.94 -9.42
C ARG A 59 5.67 -4.54 -9.14
N SER A 60 6.81 -4.45 -8.48
CA SER A 60 7.39 -3.15 -8.13
C SER A 60 8.06 -2.44 -9.31
N ASP A 61 8.30 -3.16 -10.40
CA ASP A 61 8.92 -2.62 -11.61
C ASP A 61 7.92 -2.21 -12.69
N ASP A 62 6.63 -2.26 -12.38
CA ASP A 62 5.58 -1.86 -13.32
C ASP A 62 5.57 -0.33 -13.46
N ASN A 63 5.43 0.15 -14.70
CA ASN A 63 5.36 1.59 -14.97
C ASN A 63 4.17 2.27 -14.30
N ASP A 64 3.11 1.52 -14.00
CA ASP A 64 1.93 2.04 -13.33
C ASP A 64 2.08 2.13 -11.81
N ASN A 65 3.19 1.66 -11.26
CA ASN A 65 3.39 1.66 -9.80
C ASN A 65 3.32 3.05 -9.20
N VAL A 66 3.80 4.07 -9.90
CA VAL A 66 3.71 5.45 -9.40
C VAL A 66 2.25 5.83 -9.14
N LYS A 67 1.35 5.44 -10.03
CA LYS A 67 -0.08 5.68 -9.88
C LYS A 67 -0.69 4.80 -8.80
N ILE A 68 -0.34 3.52 -8.80
CA ILE A 68 -0.88 2.55 -7.84
C ILE A 68 -0.51 2.95 -6.41
N PHE A 69 0.73 3.33 -6.20
CA PHE A 69 1.24 3.71 -4.88
C PHE A 69 1.17 5.21 -4.61
N SER A 70 0.42 5.97 -5.41
CA SER A 70 0.29 7.42 -5.20
C SER A 70 -0.42 7.76 -3.89
N SER A 71 -1.30 6.88 -3.42
CA SER A 71 -1.98 7.03 -2.14
C SER A 71 -2.47 5.68 -1.65
N LEU A 72 -2.84 5.61 -0.38
CA LEU A 72 -3.46 4.40 0.18
C LEU A 72 -4.75 4.05 -0.58
N ARG A 73 -5.55 5.05 -0.88
CA ARG A 73 -6.81 4.85 -1.61
C ARG A 73 -6.56 4.26 -2.99
N SER A 74 -5.59 4.79 -3.72
CA SER A 74 -5.23 4.32 -5.04
C SER A 74 -4.76 2.87 -5.01
N LEU A 75 -3.89 2.54 -4.04
CA LEU A 75 -3.42 1.17 -3.85
C LEU A 75 -4.58 0.24 -3.51
N ASN A 76 -5.47 0.67 -2.63
CA ASN A 76 -6.64 -0.13 -2.25
C ASN A 76 -7.56 -0.40 -3.45
N GLU A 77 -7.79 0.59 -4.29
CA GLU A 77 -8.60 0.39 -5.49
C GLU A 77 -7.99 -0.67 -6.40
N HIS A 78 -6.67 -0.65 -6.57
CA HIS A 78 -5.98 -1.65 -7.36
C HIS A 78 -6.11 -3.03 -6.73
N VAL A 79 -5.95 -3.13 -5.41
CA VAL A 79 -6.09 -4.38 -4.67
C VAL A 79 -7.49 -4.97 -4.86
N GLN A 80 -8.53 -4.15 -4.67
CA GLN A 80 -9.91 -4.63 -4.74
C GLN A 80 -10.28 -5.12 -6.15
N ARG A 81 -9.66 -4.58 -7.19
CA ARG A 81 -9.90 -5.03 -8.56
C ARG A 81 -9.12 -6.29 -8.91
N SER A 82 -8.02 -6.54 -8.23
CA SER A 82 -7.06 -7.58 -8.62
C SER A 82 -7.05 -8.79 -7.70
N ARG A 83 -7.54 -8.66 -6.49
CA ARG A 83 -7.42 -9.73 -5.48
C ARG A 83 -8.19 -10.99 -5.85
N SER A 84 -7.59 -12.14 -5.52
CA SER A 84 -8.24 -13.44 -5.64
C SER A 84 -8.62 -14.04 -4.28
N LYS A 85 -8.29 -13.34 -3.22
CA LYS A 85 -8.63 -13.75 -1.85
C LYS A 85 -9.49 -12.71 -1.17
#